data_71e06d2512cf5509e86c13e1f855068b
#
_entry.id   71e06d2512cf5509e86c13e1f855068b
#
_cell.length_a   1.000
_cell.length_b   1.000
_cell.length_c   1.000
_cell.angle_alpha   90.00
_cell.angle_beta   90.00
_cell.angle_gamma   90.00
#
_symmetry.space_group_name_H-M   'P 1'
#
loop_
_entity.id
_entity.type
_entity.pdbx_description
1 polymer ?
#
loop_
_entity_poly.entity_id
_entity_poly.type
_entity_poly.pdbx_seq_one_letter_code
_entity_poly.pdbx_strand_id
1 'polypeptide(L)'
;KPFKSPTVIPGINKKDIIHGIEDACSDDALWLVPSIVEYIKETGEIEFADMEINYADKGRDTVYDHMKSILDFSPRKVGKTGVCKGLRADWNDCLNLGGGESAMVSFLHYWAINNFIELAEYLGRQDDVQKYTEMAAKVKKVCDEQLWDGDWYIRGITKNLKKIGTKEDKEGKVHLE
;
A
#
# COMPACT_ATOMS: atom_id res chain seq x y z
N LYS A 1 4.07 13.53 5.58
CA LYS A 1 5.35 12.84 5.84
C LYS A 1 5.09 11.36 5.81
N PRO A 2 6.02 10.57 5.26
CA PRO A 2 5.81 9.15 5.17
C PRO A 2 5.64 8.55 6.56
N PHE A 3 4.72 7.63 6.63
CA PHE A 3 4.46 6.82 7.78
C PHE A 3 5.77 6.22 8.30
N LYS A 4 6.18 6.58 9.48
CA LYS A 4 7.13 5.77 10.22
C LYS A 4 6.30 4.69 10.88
N SER A 5 6.67 3.43 10.66
CA SER A 5 5.94 2.27 11.17
C SER A 5 5.39 2.54 12.57
N PRO A 6 4.09 2.31 12.80
CA PRO A 6 3.45 2.59 14.08
C PRO A 6 3.75 1.56 15.17
N THR A 7 4.56 0.56 14.91
CA THR A 7 4.89 -0.46 15.91
C THR A 7 5.73 0.15 17.03
N VAL A 8 5.13 1.07 17.77
CA VAL A 8 5.60 1.39 19.12
C VAL A 8 5.14 0.26 20.04
N ILE A 9 5.92 -0.79 20.12
CA ILE A 9 5.74 -1.77 21.18
C ILE A 9 6.07 -1.06 22.50
N PRO A 10 5.13 -1.00 23.47
CA PRO A 10 5.42 -0.39 24.76
C PRO A 10 6.66 -1.01 25.38
N GLY A 11 7.65 -0.19 25.74
CA GLY A 11 8.91 -0.62 26.34
C GLY A 11 10.13 -0.70 25.43
N ILE A 12 9.97 -0.52 24.10
CA ILE A 12 11.10 -0.41 23.20
C ILE A 12 11.54 1.06 23.09
N ASN A 13 12.83 1.28 23.25
CA ASN A 13 13.41 2.61 23.16
C ASN A 13 13.28 3.16 21.74
N LYS A 14 12.81 4.40 21.58
CA LYS A 14 12.67 5.05 20.26
C LYS A 14 13.94 5.04 19.39
N LYS A 15 15.11 4.86 20.00
CA LYS A 15 16.39 4.77 19.27
C LYS A 15 16.58 3.44 18.56
N ASP A 16 15.87 2.40 18.99
CA ASP A 16 15.96 1.05 18.43
C ASP A 16 14.88 0.81 17.35
N ILE A 17 14.00 1.80 17.16
CA ILE A 17 12.92 1.71 16.19
C ILE A 17 13.30 2.51 14.95
N ILE A 18 13.66 1.81 13.90
CA ILE A 18 13.64 2.28 12.50
C ILE A 18 14.82 3.15 12.09
N HIS A 19 15.69 2.56 11.35
CA HIS A 19 16.80 3.22 10.67
C HIS A 19 16.41 3.91 9.34
N GLY A 20 15.14 3.92 8.97
CA GLY A 20 14.63 4.61 7.78
C GLY A 20 13.39 3.96 7.21
N ILE A 21 12.84 4.55 6.15
CA ILE A 21 11.64 4.08 5.47
C ILE A 21 11.86 2.73 4.77
N GLU A 22 13.10 2.39 4.46
CA GLU A 22 13.46 1.12 3.84
C GLU A 22 13.27 -0.07 4.80
N ASP A 23 13.17 0.21 6.12
CA ASP A 23 12.90 -0.79 7.16
C ASP A 23 11.40 -0.95 7.44
N ALA A 24 10.53 -0.17 6.81
CA ALA A 24 9.09 -0.32 6.95
C ALA A 24 8.58 -1.48 6.10
N CYS A 25 7.59 -2.22 6.60
CA CYS A 25 6.77 -3.08 5.75
C CYS A 25 5.95 -2.20 4.80
N SER A 26 5.88 -2.62 3.56
CA SER A 26 5.30 -1.78 2.50
C SER A 26 3.78 -1.77 2.49
N ASP A 27 3.15 -2.74 3.12
CA ASP A 27 1.71 -2.96 3.15
C ASP A 27 1.04 -2.50 4.45
N ASP A 28 1.77 -2.43 5.58
CA ASP A 28 1.20 -2.13 6.91
C ASP A 28 0.21 -0.96 6.91
N ALA A 29 0.61 0.15 6.32
CA ALA A 29 -0.24 1.34 6.29
C ALA A 29 -1.43 1.19 5.33
N LEU A 30 -1.26 0.45 4.23
CA LEU A 30 -2.31 0.29 3.23
C LEU A 30 -3.53 -0.45 3.77
N TRP A 31 -3.33 -1.40 4.70
CA TRP A 31 -4.42 -2.13 5.36
C TRP A 31 -5.34 -1.24 6.18
N LEU A 32 -4.84 -0.10 6.67
CA LEU A 32 -5.67 0.84 7.44
C LEU A 32 -6.77 1.48 6.60
N VAL A 33 -6.52 1.74 5.31
CA VAL A 33 -7.49 2.44 4.47
C VAL A 33 -8.80 1.63 4.32
N PRO A 34 -8.80 0.39 3.81
CA PRO A 34 -10.02 -0.40 3.75
C PRO A 34 -10.62 -0.67 5.15
N SER A 35 -9.79 -0.85 6.18
CA SER A 35 -10.30 -1.08 7.54
C SER A 35 -11.08 0.12 8.07
N ILE A 36 -10.62 1.33 7.82
CA ILE A 36 -11.32 2.56 8.20
C ILE A 36 -12.62 2.70 7.41
N VAL A 37 -12.58 2.45 6.10
CA VAL A 37 -13.76 2.54 5.24
C VAL A 37 -14.82 1.53 5.68
N GLU A 38 -14.43 0.28 5.93
CA GLU A 38 -15.37 -0.75 6.42
C GLU A 38 -15.90 -0.42 7.83
N TYR A 39 -15.08 0.13 8.72
CA TYR A 39 -15.57 0.60 10.02
C TYR A 39 -16.68 1.65 9.86
N ILE A 40 -16.48 2.66 9.01
CA ILE A 40 -17.49 3.70 8.76
C ILE A 40 -18.76 3.09 8.16
N LYS A 41 -18.63 2.14 7.22
CA LYS A 41 -19.78 1.45 6.61
C LYS A 41 -20.58 0.65 7.64
N GLU A 42 -19.91 -0.10 8.51
CA GLU A 42 -20.56 -0.96 9.50
C GLU A 42 -21.21 -0.17 10.64
N THR A 43 -20.57 0.93 11.08
CA THR A 43 -21.06 1.71 12.22
C THR A 43 -21.99 2.86 11.83
N GLY A 44 -21.83 3.39 10.61
CA GLY A 44 -22.48 4.62 10.17
C GLY A 44 -21.87 5.89 10.77
N GLU A 45 -20.74 5.80 11.49
CA GLU A 45 -20.06 6.92 12.12
C GLU A 45 -19.26 7.74 11.09
N ILE A 46 -19.95 8.51 10.25
CA ILE A 46 -19.37 9.28 9.15
C ILE A 46 -18.39 10.33 9.67
N GLU A 47 -18.69 10.93 10.81
CA GLU A 47 -17.87 11.96 11.47
C GLU A 47 -16.48 11.44 11.85
N PHE A 48 -16.30 10.11 11.91
CA PHE A 48 -14.99 9.50 12.14
C PHE A 48 -13.97 9.91 11.05
N ALA A 49 -14.41 10.11 9.82
CA ALA A 49 -13.53 10.57 8.74
C ALA A 49 -12.92 11.96 9.01
N ASP A 50 -13.64 12.83 9.68
CA ASP A 50 -13.21 14.20 10.00
C ASP A 50 -12.58 14.34 11.39
N MET A 51 -12.48 13.23 12.15
CA MET A 51 -11.82 13.23 13.45
C MET A 51 -10.32 13.47 13.28
N GLU A 52 -9.80 14.45 14.01
CA GLU A 52 -8.38 14.78 13.97
C GLU A 52 -7.54 13.84 14.86
N ILE A 53 -6.48 13.30 14.29
CA ILE A 53 -5.55 12.39 14.98
C ILE A 53 -4.12 12.89 14.81
N ASN A 54 -3.31 12.75 15.85
CA ASN A 54 -1.89 13.10 15.79
C ASN A 54 -1.10 12.06 14.98
N TYR A 55 -0.14 12.54 14.18
CA TYR A 55 0.91 11.67 13.67
C TYR A 55 1.83 11.20 14.80
N ALA A 56 2.41 10.02 14.65
CA ALA A 56 3.32 9.46 15.64
C ALA A 56 4.58 10.30 15.86
N ASP A 57 5.01 11.05 14.84
CA ASP A 57 6.21 11.89 14.91
C ASP A 57 5.87 13.35 15.16
N LYS A 58 5.06 13.97 14.35
CA LYS A 58 4.70 15.40 14.46
C LYS A 58 3.56 15.78 13.52
N GLY A 59 2.67 16.61 14.02
CA GLY A 59 1.53 17.13 13.27
C GLY A 59 0.24 16.40 13.60
N ARG A 60 -0.85 16.91 13.04
CA ARG A 60 -2.21 16.43 13.25
C ARG A 60 -3.00 16.66 11.97
N ASP A 61 -3.77 15.70 11.57
CA ASP A 61 -4.67 15.77 10.42
C ASP A 61 -5.92 14.93 10.69
N THR A 62 -6.92 15.07 9.81
CA THR A 62 -8.11 14.22 9.87
C THR A 62 -7.78 12.77 9.51
N VAL A 63 -8.59 11.83 9.98
CA VAL A 63 -8.51 10.41 9.56
C VAL A 63 -8.54 10.31 8.03
N TYR A 64 -9.38 11.11 7.38
CA TYR A 64 -9.45 11.19 5.93
C TYR A 64 -8.13 11.61 5.28
N ASP A 65 -7.46 12.64 5.81
CA ASP A 65 -6.16 13.08 5.27
C ASP A 65 -5.03 12.12 5.62
N HIS A 66 -5.11 11.41 6.73
CA HIS A 66 -4.21 10.28 7.02
C HIS A 66 -4.33 9.20 5.91
N MET A 67 -5.54 8.82 5.50
CA MET A 67 -5.74 7.88 4.39
C MET A 67 -5.14 8.40 3.08
N LYS A 68 -5.31 9.68 2.76
CA LYS A 68 -4.67 10.30 1.58
C LYS A 68 -3.15 10.21 1.65
N SER A 69 -2.58 10.50 2.81
CA SER A 69 -1.13 10.40 3.03
C SER A 69 -0.60 8.98 2.81
N ILE A 70 -1.35 7.96 3.23
CA ILE A 70 -1.05 6.55 2.99
C ILE A 70 -1.07 6.24 1.50
N LEU A 71 -2.16 6.59 0.81
CA LEU A 71 -2.32 6.31 -0.61
C LEU A 71 -1.30 7.04 -1.48
N ASP A 72 -0.95 8.26 -1.14
CA ASP A 72 0.05 9.07 -1.86
C ASP A 72 1.49 8.60 -1.61
N PHE A 73 1.72 7.71 -0.64
CA PHE A 73 3.05 7.19 -0.35
C PHE A 73 3.54 6.17 -1.39
N SER A 74 2.73 5.18 -1.71
CA SER A 74 3.13 4.07 -2.60
C SER A 74 3.61 4.53 -3.98
N PRO A 75 2.99 5.52 -4.65
CA PRO A 75 3.49 6.05 -5.93
C PRO A 75 4.89 6.68 -5.86
N ARG A 76 5.33 7.09 -4.66
CA ARG A 76 6.69 7.62 -4.44
C ARG A 76 7.72 6.50 -4.21
N LYS A 77 7.25 5.28 -4.02
CA LYS A 77 8.05 4.09 -3.72
C LYS A 77 7.79 2.99 -4.76
N VAL A 78 7.92 3.34 -6.02
CA VAL A 78 7.88 2.38 -7.13
C VAL A 78 9.29 2.00 -7.58
N GLY A 79 9.39 0.85 -8.21
CA GLY A 79 10.62 0.38 -8.82
C GLY A 79 10.80 0.85 -10.27
N LYS A 80 11.71 0.22 -10.99
CA LYS A 80 12.03 0.60 -12.37
C LYS A 80 10.91 0.33 -13.35
N THR A 81 10.03 -0.62 -13.06
CA THR A 81 8.87 -0.95 -13.90
C THR A 81 7.63 -0.14 -13.55
N GLY A 82 7.65 0.59 -12.44
CA GLY A 82 6.52 1.33 -11.92
C GLY A 82 5.67 0.55 -10.91
N VAL A 83 5.96 -0.72 -10.68
CA VAL A 83 5.34 -1.56 -9.66
C VAL A 83 5.81 -1.11 -8.28
N CYS A 84 4.95 -1.17 -7.27
CA CYS A 84 5.27 -0.78 -5.90
C CYS A 84 6.43 -1.62 -5.34
N LYS A 85 7.36 -0.97 -4.63
CA LYS A 85 8.45 -1.67 -3.96
C LYS A 85 7.94 -2.47 -2.76
N GLY A 86 8.53 -3.66 -2.58
CA GLY A 86 8.29 -4.49 -1.40
C GLY A 86 8.98 -3.98 -0.13
N LEU A 87 9.84 -2.96 -0.23
CA LEU A 87 10.64 -2.41 0.87
C LEU A 87 11.32 -3.52 1.68
N ARG A 88 11.20 -3.52 3.01
CA ARG A 88 11.72 -4.58 3.87
C ARG A 88 11.00 -5.89 3.67
N ALA A 89 9.68 -5.85 3.68
CA ALA A 89 8.78 -6.98 3.49
C ALA A 89 7.41 -6.48 3.03
N ASP A 90 6.63 -7.38 2.45
CA ASP A 90 5.19 -7.26 2.31
C ASP A 90 4.52 -8.30 3.20
N TRP A 91 3.24 -8.60 3.00
CA TRP A 91 2.48 -9.60 3.75
C TRP A 91 3.22 -10.95 3.89
N ASN A 92 3.98 -11.36 2.89
CA ASN A 92 4.76 -12.58 2.96
C ASN A 92 6.18 -12.29 3.47
N ASP A 93 6.38 -12.40 4.77
CA ASP A 93 7.67 -12.20 5.45
C ASP A 93 8.77 -13.13 4.97
N CYS A 94 8.41 -14.27 4.36
CA CYS A 94 9.36 -15.24 3.85
C CYS A 94 9.90 -14.89 2.46
N LEU A 95 9.29 -13.93 1.77
CA LEU A 95 9.70 -13.54 0.42
C LEU A 95 10.61 -12.31 0.44
N ASN A 96 11.88 -12.53 0.17
CA ASN A 96 12.84 -11.44 0.01
C ASN A 96 13.03 -11.08 -1.48
N LEU A 97 12.47 -9.95 -1.88
CA LEU A 97 12.63 -9.40 -3.24
C LEU A 97 13.94 -8.62 -3.42
N GLY A 98 14.79 -8.54 -2.39
CA GLY A 98 16.07 -7.81 -2.45
C GLY A 98 15.90 -6.32 -2.74
N GLY A 99 14.86 -5.69 -2.22
CA GLY A 99 14.50 -4.30 -2.50
C GLY A 99 13.84 -4.13 -3.88
N GLY A 100 13.29 -5.20 -4.44
CA GLY A 100 12.53 -5.23 -5.69
C GLY A 100 11.07 -4.79 -5.52
N GLU A 101 10.24 -5.21 -6.44
CA GLU A 101 8.87 -4.76 -6.65
C GLU A 101 7.89 -5.86 -6.31
N SER A 102 6.84 -5.54 -5.55
CA SER A 102 5.84 -6.48 -5.06
C SER A 102 4.50 -6.34 -5.79
N ALA A 103 4.02 -7.43 -6.38
CA ALA A 103 2.68 -7.50 -6.94
C ALA A 103 1.62 -7.31 -5.84
N MET A 104 1.81 -8.00 -4.70
CA MET A 104 0.89 -7.93 -3.55
C MET A 104 0.67 -6.49 -3.09
N VAL A 105 1.74 -5.72 -2.89
CA VAL A 105 1.63 -4.31 -2.48
C VAL A 105 0.91 -3.47 -3.53
N SER A 106 1.15 -3.72 -4.82
CA SER A 106 0.47 -3.00 -5.89
C SER A 106 -1.03 -3.31 -5.94
N PHE A 107 -1.41 -4.57 -5.74
CA PHE A 107 -2.81 -4.96 -5.68
C PHE A 107 -3.51 -4.42 -4.44
N LEU A 108 -2.86 -4.48 -3.29
CA LEU A 108 -3.37 -3.90 -2.05
C LEU A 108 -3.55 -2.37 -2.19
N HIS A 109 -2.58 -1.69 -2.82
CA HIS A 109 -2.69 -0.26 -3.09
C HIS A 109 -3.89 0.05 -4.00
N TYR A 110 -4.07 -0.72 -5.09
CA TYR A 110 -5.22 -0.58 -5.97
C TYR A 110 -6.54 -0.80 -5.22
N TRP A 111 -6.63 -1.83 -4.38
CA TRP A 111 -7.82 -2.10 -3.58
C TRP A 111 -8.09 -1.00 -2.57
N ALA A 112 -7.07 -0.54 -1.85
CA ALA A 112 -7.19 0.57 -0.90
C ALA A 112 -7.66 1.87 -1.56
N ILE A 113 -7.15 2.19 -2.76
CA ILE A 113 -7.60 3.35 -3.54
C ILE A 113 -9.10 3.24 -3.86
N ASN A 114 -9.57 2.08 -4.33
CA ASN A 114 -10.99 1.92 -4.68
C ASN A 114 -11.90 2.03 -3.46
N ASN A 115 -11.50 1.49 -2.30
CA ASN A 115 -12.25 1.70 -1.05
C ASN A 115 -12.30 3.19 -0.66
N PHE A 116 -11.19 3.90 -0.82
CA PHE A 116 -11.15 5.34 -0.53
C PHE A 116 -12.03 6.14 -1.49
N ILE A 117 -12.05 5.81 -2.78
CA ILE A 117 -12.92 6.45 -3.77
C ILE A 117 -14.39 6.32 -3.36
N GLU A 118 -14.82 5.13 -2.95
CA GLU A 118 -16.18 4.89 -2.50
C GLU A 118 -16.56 5.81 -1.31
N LEU A 119 -15.67 5.93 -0.33
CA LEU A 119 -15.89 6.85 0.79
C LEU A 119 -15.90 8.32 0.33
N ALA A 120 -14.97 8.70 -0.57
CA ALA A 120 -14.89 10.07 -1.09
C ALA A 120 -16.14 10.46 -1.89
N GLU A 121 -16.70 9.54 -2.68
CA GLU A 121 -17.98 9.70 -3.38
C GLU A 121 -19.13 9.91 -2.40
N TYR A 122 -19.21 9.06 -1.38
CA TYR A 122 -20.22 9.15 -0.34
C TYR A 122 -20.18 10.49 0.41
N LEU A 123 -18.96 11.00 0.69
CA LEU A 123 -18.73 12.30 1.33
C LEU A 123 -18.84 13.49 0.37
N GLY A 124 -19.10 13.27 -0.92
CA GLY A 124 -19.19 14.33 -1.93
C GLY A 124 -17.88 15.02 -2.28
N ARG A 125 -16.72 14.41 -2.01
CA ARG A 125 -15.37 14.99 -2.23
C ARG A 125 -14.87 14.74 -3.65
N GLN A 126 -15.50 15.37 -4.64
CA GLN A 126 -15.34 15.08 -6.07
C GLN A 126 -13.91 15.25 -6.60
N ASP A 127 -13.14 16.23 -6.11
CA ASP A 127 -11.74 16.43 -6.52
C ASP A 127 -10.86 15.23 -6.14
N ASP A 128 -11.10 14.67 -4.94
CA ASP A 128 -10.40 13.47 -4.50
C ASP A 128 -10.86 12.24 -5.30
N VAL A 129 -12.15 12.11 -5.61
CA VAL A 129 -12.67 11.04 -6.48
C VAL A 129 -11.94 11.05 -7.81
N GLN A 130 -11.85 12.20 -8.47
CA GLN A 130 -11.14 12.31 -9.74
C GLN A 130 -9.66 11.93 -9.60
N LYS A 131 -8.95 12.53 -8.64
CA LYS A 131 -7.51 12.28 -8.39
C LYS A 131 -7.22 10.80 -8.19
N TYR A 132 -7.99 10.14 -7.32
CA TYR A 132 -7.72 8.75 -6.95
C TYR A 132 -8.22 7.75 -8.00
N THR A 133 -9.24 8.09 -8.79
CA THR A 133 -9.63 7.32 -9.99
C THR A 133 -8.50 7.29 -11.03
N GLU A 134 -7.87 8.43 -11.28
CA GLU A 134 -6.70 8.49 -12.17
C GLU A 134 -5.51 7.69 -11.62
N MET A 135 -5.32 7.72 -10.29
CA MET A 135 -4.28 6.92 -9.62
C MET A 135 -4.56 5.42 -9.75
N ALA A 136 -5.79 4.98 -9.48
CA ALA A 136 -6.21 3.59 -9.64
C ALA A 136 -5.98 3.08 -11.07
N ALA A 137 -6.36 3.87 -12.06
CA ALA A 137 -6.16 3.53 -13.47
C ALA A 137 -4.66 3.35 -13.81
N LYS A 138 -3.79 4.20 -13.28
CA LYS A 138 -2.34 4.08 -13.46
C LYS A 138 -1.78 2.81 -12.81
N VAL A 139 -2.17 2.53 -11.57
CA VAL A 139 -1.73 1.32 -10.84
C VAL A 139 -2.19 0.09 -11.60
N LYS A 140 -3.46 0.03 -11.98
CA LYS A 140 -4.01 -1.10 -12.75
C LYS A 140 -3.23 -1.32 -14.04
N LYS A 141 -3.01 -0.27 -14.83
CA LYS A 141 -2.26 -0.34 -16.09
C LYS A 141 -0.87 -0.92 -15.88
N VAL A 142 -0.13 -0.44 -14.87
CA VAL A 142 1.21 -0.95 -14.55
C VAL A 142 1.16 -2.42 -14.15
N CYS A 143 0.19 -2.83 -13.34
CA CYS A 143 0.02 -4.24 -12.96
C CYS A 143 -0.24 -5.12 -14.19
N ASP A 144 -1.16 -4.73 -15.05
CA ASP A 144 -1.50 -5.49 -16.25
C ASP A 144 -0.30 -5.60 -17.21
N GLU A 145 0.47 -4.54 -17.39
CA GLU A 145 1.60 -4.50 -18.32
C GLU A 145 2.86 -5.22 -17.79
N GLN A 146 3.10 -5.17 -16.48
CA GLN A 146 4.36 -5.61 -15.91
C GLN A 146 4.27 -6.97 -15.19
N LEU A 147 3.11 -7.25 -14.62
CA LEU A 147 2.93 -8.42 -13.74
C LEU A 147 2.16 -9.57 -14.38
N TRP A 148 1.33 -9.31 -15.40
CA TRP A 148 0.63 -10.37 -16.12
C TRP A 148 1.58 -11.17 -17.02
N ASP A 149 1.62 -12.49 -16.89
CA ASP A 149 2.50 -13.37 -17.69
C ASP A 149 1.77 -14.21 -18.74
N GLY A 150 0.49 -13.94 -18.92
CA GLY A 150 -0.36 -14.64 -19.89
C GLY A 150 -1.33 -15.64 -19.25
N ASP A 151 -1.00 -16.17 -18.08
CA ASP A 151 -1.80 -17.17 -17.36
C ASP A 151 -2.23 -16.67 -15.98
N TRP A 152 -1.35 -15.95 -15.27
CA TRP A 152 -1.63 -15.33 -13.96
C TRP A 152 -0.73 -14.12 -13.72
N TYR A 153 -0.97 -13.39 -12.63
CA TYR A 153 -0.06 -12.34 -12.20
C TYR A 153 1.12 -12.94 -11.44
N ILE A 154 2.34 -12.53 -11.81
CA ILE A 154 3.56 -12.95 -11.12
C ILE A 154 3.61 -12.37 -9.72
N ARG A 155 4.42 -12.98 -8.83
CA ARG A 155 4.53 -12.54 -7.43
C ARG A 155 5.29 -11.23 -7.25
N GLY A 156 6.28 -10.97 -8.10
CA GLY A 156 7.07 -9.77 -8.02
C GLY A 156 8.25 -9.74 -8.97
N ILE A 157 9.02 -8.66 -8.86
CA ILE A 157 10.18 -8.41 -9.71
C ILE A 157 11.36 -8.04 -8.80
N THR A 158 12.47 -8.76 -8.88
CA THR A 158 13.65 -8.46 -8.07
C THR A 158 14.30 -7.14 -8.47
N LYS A 159 15.18 -6.61 -7.63
CA LYS A 159 15.98 -5.41 -7.93
C LYS A 159 16.74 -5.50 -9.27
N ASN A 160 17.09 -6.72 -9.68
CA ASN A 160 17.80 -7.00 -10.94
C ASN A 160 16.84 -7.30 -12.09
N LEU A 161 15.57 -6.97 -11.97
CA LEU A 161 14.51 -7.16 -12.96
C LEU A 161 14.20 -8.63 -13.31
N LYS A 162 14.59 -9.57 -12.45
CA LYS A 162 14.13 -10.95 -12.58
C LYS A 162 12.70 -11.06 -12.06
N LYS A 163 11.79 -11.53 -12.89
CA LYS A 163 10.42 -11.89 -12.51
C LYS A 163 10.42 -13.15 -11.64
N ILE A 164 9.52 -13.19 -10.66
CA ILE A 164 9.36 -14.32 -9.72
C ILE A 164 7.90 -14.76 -9.74
N GLY A 165 7.70 -16.09 -9.77
CA GLY A 165 6.37 -16.68 -9.83
C GLY A 165 5.79 -16.71 -11.23
N THR A 166 6.65 -16.78 -12.24
CA THR A 166 6.25 -16.90 -13.64
C THR A 166 5.84 -18.33 -13.98
N LYS A 167 5.11 -18.52 -15.05
CA LYS A 167 4.75 -19.83 -15.59
C LYS A 167 5.95 -20.66 -16.02
N GLU A 168 7.08 -20.02 -16.31
CA GLU A 168 8.32 -20.66 -16.73
C GLU A 168 9.22 -21.09 -15.56
N ASP A 169 8.94 -20.60 -14.35
CA ASP A 169 9.69 -21.01 -13.16
C ASP A 169 9.48 -22.51 -12.88
N LYS A 170 10.58 -23.24 -12.74
CA LYS A 170 10.56 -24.68 -12.47
C LYS A 170 10.12 -25.00 -11.06
N GLU A 171 10.53 -24.16 -10.13
CA GLU A 171 10.23 -24.27 -8.70
C GLU A 171 9.68 -22.94 -8.17
N GLY A 172 8.92 -23.01 -7.09
CA GLY A 172 8.46 -21.79 -6.42
C GLY A 172 7.46 -20.98 -7.25
N LYS A 173 6.61 -21.65 -8.03
CA LYS A 173 5.42 -21.01 -8.59
C LYS A 173 4.59 -20.52 -7.42
N VAL A 174 4.68 -19.23 -7.18
CA VAL A 174 3.95 -18.61 -6.09
C VAL A 174 2.54 -18.36 -6.59
N HIS A 175 1.62 -19.13 -6.09
CA HIS A 175 0.22 -18.85 -6.27
C HIS A 175 -0.13 -17.59 -5.47
N LEU A 176 -1.06 -16.81 -5.96
CA LEU A 176 -1.66 -15.73 -5.19
C LEU A 176 -2.29 -16.34 -3.94
N GLU A 177 -1.88 -15.85 -2.80
CA GLU A 177 -2.51 -16.12 -1.52
C GLU A 177 -3.81 -15.34 -1.39
#